data_bcd642e9f47ef586dc792f4089dd003d
#
_entry.id   bcd642e9f47ef586dc792f4089dd003d
#
_cell.length_a   1.000
_cell.length_b   1.000
_cell.length_c   1.000
_cell.angle_alpha   90.00
_cell.angle_beta   90.00
_cell.angle_gamma   90.00
#
_symmetry.space_group_name_H-M   'P 1'
#
loop_
_entity.id
_entity.type
_entity.pdbx_description
1 polymer ?
#
loop_
_entity_poly.entity_id
_entity_poly.type
_entity_poly.pdbx_seq_one_letter_code
_entity_poly.pdbx_strand_id
1 'polypeptide(L)'
;MIKDFLSKVRVRRKVIDSHSILVAFPRCGLARLRDLLWNFMTLHYGLKGGRTGDFFQLWKQDKSRVPRLFVANDDDPHTCFPDEIKDEKTIYEGKKVLFLSRDPRNVIASLYYRRSRRGYIDSNYYWGTLSDFIREGEGGFETLLIYYASWTAPERVKVHHISYEDLHADPSGVLKQASQYLGIKKVDASLFDRAVNQTPAFGGKEAEQASVPRQGAYLEPELPDSDDGKTEEALPGEPYLREFEEDDLTWMRAQMDAFLPDDFPFYKQDNPVG
;
A
#
# COMPACT_ATOMS: atom_id res chain seq x y z
N MET A 1 21.16 11.29 -7.71
CA MET A 1 22.07 10.67 -6.72
C MET A 1 22.05 11.35 -5.34
N ILE A 2 22.52 12.60 -5.14
CA ILE A 2 22.52 13.26 -3.80
C ILE A 2 21.10 13.49 -3.26
N LYS A 3 20.15 13.95 -4.08
CA LYS A 3 18.75 14.17 -3.66
C LYS A 3 18.06 12.88 -3.24
N ASP A 4 18.31 11.78 -3.94
CA ASP A 4 17.73 10.46 -3.62
C ASP A 4 18.30 9.91 -2.32
N PHE A 5 19.60 10.04 -2.12
CA PHE A 5 20.24 9.68 -0.86
C PHE A 5 19.65 10.48 0.32
N LEU A 6 19.54 11.80 0.19
CA LEU A 6 18.94 12.64 1.24
C LEU A 6 17.47 12.30 1.50
N SER A 7 16.73 11.91 0.47
CA SER A 7 15.34 11.43 0.60
C SER A 7 15.27 10.15 1.42
N LYS A 8 16.07 9.14 1.07
CA LYS A 8 16.15 7.87 1.81
C LYS A 8 16.56 8.08 3.27
N VAL A 9 17.52 8.96 3.54
CA VAL A 9 17.93 9.32 4.91
C VAL A 9 16.78 9.96 5.70
N ARG A 10 15.99 10.85 5.07
CA ARG A 10 14.83 11.48 5.71
C ARG A 10 13.73 10.48 6.03
N VAL A 11 13.42 9.57 5.10
CA VAL A 11 12.43 8.51 5.30
C VAL A 11 12.88 7.62 6.45
N ARG A 12 14.11 7.13 6.43
CA ARG A 12 14.68 6.29 7.50
C ARG A 12 14.60 6.98 8.87
N ARG A 13 14.92 8.27 8.95
CA ARG A 13 14.79 9.02 10.20
C ARG A 13 13.36 9.09 10.68
N LYS A 14 12.38 9.32 9.80
CA LYS A 14 10.96 9.33 10.15
C LYS A 14 10.48 7.96 10.64
N VAL A 15 10.94 6.86 10.01
CA VAL A 15 10.68 5.51 10.50
C VAL A 15 11.22 5.33 11.92
N ILE A 16 12.50 5.68 12.15
CA ILE A 16 13.14 5.56 13.47
C ILE A 16 12.36 6.36 14.53
N ASP A 17 11.98 7.57 14.19
CA ASP A 17 11.28 8.47 15.10
C ASP A 17 9.81 8.09 15.36
N SER A 18 9.23 7.17 14.63
CA SER A 18 7.81 6.78 14.74
C SER A 18 7.61 5.61 15.70
N HIS A 19 6.42 5.56 16.33
CA HIS A 19 6.01 4.43 17.18
C HIS A 19 5.21 3.39 16.39
N SER A 20 4.55 3.84 15.34
CA SER A 20 3.73 2.99 14.48
C SER A 20 4.00 3.31 13.01
N ILE A 21 3.96 2.29 12.19
CA ILE A 21 4.24 2.38 10.76
C ILE A 21 3.08 1.74 9.99
N LEU A 22 2.68 2.37 8.90
CA LEU A 22 1.81 1.78 7.88
C LEU A 22 2.68 1.49 6.66
N VAL A 23 2.71 0.24 6.24
CA VAL A 23 3.57 -0.26 5.16
C VAL A 23 2.75 -1.09 4.18
N ALA A 24 3.08 -0.99 2.89
CA ALA A 24 2.49 -1.81 1.83
C ALA A 24 3.40 -1.83 0.60
N PHE A 25 3.26 -2.86 -0.21
CA PHE A 25 3.73 -2.79 -1.59
C PHE A 25 2.89 -1.77 -2.38
N PRO A 26 3.44 -1.06 -3.36
CA PRO A 26 2.66 -0.16 -4.22
C PRO A 26 1.46 -0.88 -4.86
N ARG A 27 0.34 -0.19 -5.01
CA ARG A 27 -0.93 -0.69 -5.59
C ARG A 27 -1.78 -1.60 -4.68
N CYS A 28 -1.43 -1.73 -3.40
CA CYS A 28 -2.24 -2.45 -2.41
C CYS A 28 -3.35 -1.62 -1.77
N GLY A 29 -3.66 -0.42 -2.25
CA GLY A 29 -4.70 0.42 -1.64
C GLY A 29 -4.23 1.27 -0.45
N LEU A 30 -2.92 1.48 -0.32
CA LEU A 30 -2.29 2.24 0.78
C LEU A 30 -2.89 3.64 0.96
N ALA A 31 -3.18 4.34 -0.14
CA ALA A 31 -3.79 5.67 -0.10
C ALA A 31 -5.15 5.64 0.61
N ARG A 32 -6.00 4.67 0.30
CA ARG A 32 -7.33 4.52 0.91
C ARG A 32 -7.23 4.27 2.41
N LEU A 33 -6.40 3.32 2.85
CA LEU A 33 -6.22 3.03 4.28
C LEU A 33 -5.64 4.22 5.02
N ARG A 34 -4.67 4.91 4.41
CA ARG A 34 -4.09 6.15 4.93
C ARG A 34 -5.17 7.22 5.17
N ASP A 35 -6.02 7.45 4.19
CA ASP A 35 -7.05 8.50 4.25
C ASP A 35 -8.15 8.16 5.25
N LEU A 36 -8.54 6.89 5.34
CA LEU A 36 -9.46 6.40 6.36
C LEU A 36 -8.91 6.61 7.77
N LEU A 37 -7.65 6.20 8.01
CA LEU A 37 -6.99 6.42 9.31
C LEU A 37 -6.83 7.90 9.63
N TRP A 38 -6.52 8.73 8.64
CA TRP A 38 -6.43 10.18 8.79
C TRP A 38 -7.75 10.80 9.23
N ASN A 39 -8.84 10.51 8.51
CA ASN A 39 -10.17 11.02 8.82
C ASN A 39 -10.63 10.54 10.20
N PHE A 40 -10.46 9.26 10.50
CA PHE A 40 -10.78 8.70 11.80
C PHE A 40 -10.01 9.40 12.94
N MET A 41 -8.70 9.54 12.83
CA MET A 41 -7.88 10.19 13.87
C MET A 41 -8.23 11.66 14.02
N THR A 42 -8.50 12.36 12.94
CA THR A 42 -8.93 13.77 12.96
C THR A 42 -10.25 13.93 13.73
N LEU A 43 -11.22 13.06 13.45
CA LEU A 43 -12.51 13.05 14.15
C LEU A 43 -12.38 12.65 15.62
N HIS A 44 -11.66 11.57 15.90
CA HIS A 44 -11.54 11.02 17.25
C HIS A 44 -10.85 11.96 18.22
N TYR A 45 -9.79 12.63 17.79
CA TYR A 45 -9.04 13.56 18.63
C TYR A 45 -9.53 15.01 18.56
N GLY A 46 -10.52 15.31 17.67
CA GLY A 46 -11.03 16.67 17.47
C GLY A 46 -9.97 17.62 16.91
N LEU A 47 -9.11 17.13 16.01
CA LEU A 47 -7.99 17.89 15.47
C LEU A 47 -8.41 18.70 14.26
N LYS A 48 -7.64 19.78 14.01
CA LYS A 48 -7.81 20.53 12.76
C LYS A 48 -7.30 19.66 11.60
N GLY A 49 -8.11 19.56 10.56
CA GLY A 49 -7.69 18.97 9.31
C GLY A 49 -6.51 19.73 8.71
N GLY A 50 -5.78 19.10 7.85
CA GLY A 50 -4.65 19.67 7.14
C GLY A 50 -4.43 18.85 5.87
N ARG A 51 -3.18 18.75 5.41
CA ARG A 51 -2.85 17.86 4.29
C ARG A 51 -3.09 16.40 4.68
N THR A 52 -4.03 15.75 4.01
CA THR A 52 -4.38 14.35 4.25
C THR A 52 -3.14 13.46 4.20
N GLY A 53 -3.03 12.55 5.18
CA GLY A 53 -1.93 11.57 5.26
C GLY A 53 -0.64 12.07 5.93
N ASP A 54 -0.54 13.34 6.33
CA ASP A 54 0.61 13.80 7.13
C ASP A 54 0.35 13.62 8.64
N PHE A 55 0.43 12.37 9.10
CA PHE A 55 0.20 12.01 10.50
C PHE A 55 1.12 12.72 11.50
N PHE A 56 2.30 13.18 11.07
CA PHE A 56 3.16 14.00 11.92
C PHE A 56 2.53 15.35 12.24
N GLN A 57 1.73 15.92 11.33
CA GLN A 57 0.99 17.15 11.60
C GLN A 57 -0.12 16.90 12.63
N LEU A 58 -0.82 15.77 12.59
CA LEU A 58 -1.79 15.41 13.62
C LEU A 58 -1.10 15.22 14.97
N TRP A 59 -0.02 14.43 15.00
CA TRP A 59 0.75 14.21 16.22
C TRP A 59 1.30 15.52 16.84
N LYS A 60 1.73 16.49 16.04
CA LYS A 60 2.20 17.77 16.54
C LYS A 60 1.12 18.59 17.26
N GLN A 61 -0.15 18.41 16.90
CA GLN A 61 -1.27 19.12 17.54
C GLN A 61 -1.53 18.58 18.94
N ASP A 62 -1.36 17.27 19.15
CA ASP A 62 -1.49 16.64 20.48
C ASP A 62 -0.54 15.44 20.61
N LYS A 63 0.66 15.72 21.05
CA LYS A 63 1.72 14.70 21.21
C LYS A 63 1.45 13.66 22.29
N SER A 64 0.54 13.97 23.21
CA SER A 64 0.24 13.12 24.37
C SER A 64 -0.80 12.04 24.03
N ARG A 65 -1.72 12.31 23.10
CA ARG A 65 -2.83 11.41 22.77
C ARG A 65 -2.69 10.76 21.40
N VAL A 66 -2.19 11.49 20.42
CA VAL A 66 -2.15 11.03 19.03
C VAL A 66 -0.97 10.09 18.79
N PRO A 67 -1.19 8.87 18.24
CA PRO A 67 -0.09 7.99 17.86
C PRO A 67 0.85 8.64 16.83
N ARG A 68 2.15 8.47 17.03
CA ARG A 68 3.14 8.92 16.04
C ARG A 68 3.26 7.89 14.94
N LEU A 69 2.33 7.97 13.98
CA LEU A 69 2.24 7.09 12.82
C LEU A 69 3.02 7.68 11.64
N PHE A 70 3.68 6.83 10.88
CA PHE A 70 4.31 7.18 9.62
C PHE A 70 3.93 6.15 8.54
N VAL A 71 3.77 6.63 7.30
CA VAL A 71 3.54 5.78 6.12
C VAL A 71 4.87 5.59 5.42
N ALA A 72 5.31 4.35 5.27
CA ALA A 72 6.58 3.98 4.67
C ALA A 72 6.37 3.06 3.47
N ASN A 73 7.24 3.16 2.48
CA ASN A 73 7.26 2.27 1.31
C ASN A 73 8.34 1.17 1.43
N ASP A 74 8.98 1.04 2.59
CA ASP A 74 10.02 0.03 2.87
C ASP A 74 11.09 -0.06 1.75
N ASP A 75 11.72 1.07 1.44
CA ASP A 75 12.76 1.24 0.42
C ASP A 75 12.33 1.00 -1.04
N ASP A 76 11.06 1.28 -1.37
CA ASP A 76 10.49 1.20 -2.72
C ASP A 76 10.65 -0.19 -3.38
N PRO A 77 10.06 -1.25 -2.80
CA PRO A 77 10.30 -2.64 -3.19
C PRO A 77 10.00 -2.95 -4.66
N HIS A 78 9.15 -2.14 -5.31
CA HIS A 78 8.79 -2.29 -6.72
C HIS A 78 9.92 -1.85 -7.69
N THR A 79 11.04 -1.36 -7.18
CA THR A 79 12.25 -1.00 -7.93
C THR A 79 13.46 -1.83 -7.48
N CYS A 80 13.20 -2.94 -6.79
CA CYS A 80 14.22 -3.85 -6.28
C CYS A 80 14.20 -5.17 -7.03
N PHE A 81 15.34 -5.84 -7.09
CA PHE A 81 15.41 -7.25 -7.44
C PHE A 81 15.03 -8.13 -6.24
N PRO A 82 14.68 -9.41 -6.45
CA PRO A 82 14.31 -10.33 -5.37
C PRO A 82 15.34 -10.41 -4.23
N ASP A 83 16.62 -10.47 -4.55
CA ASP A 83 17.74 -10.57 -3.61
C ASP A 83 18.04 -9.24 -2.87
N GLU A 84 17.48 -8.14 -3.31
CA GLU A 84 17.58 -6.84 -2.63
C GLU A 84 16.52 -6.66 -1.54
N ILE A 85 15.46 -7.47 -1.52
CA ILE A 85 14.42 -7.44 -0.50
C ILE A 85 14.99 -7.95 0.82
N LYS A 86 14.99 -7.10 1.84
CA LYS A 86 15.56 -7.43 3.15
C LYS A 86 14.54 -8.14 4.02
N ASP A 87 14.87 -9.32 4.50
CA ASP A 87 14.09 -10.04 5.52
C ASP A 87 14.24 -9.39 6.89
N GLU A 88 15.45 -8.86 7.18
CA GLU A 88 15.72 -8.15 8.41
C GLU A 88 14.97 -6.81 8.46
N LYS A 89 14.00 -6.71 9.35
CA LYS A 89 13.21 -5.49 9.59
C LYS A 89 13.70 -4.70 10.81
N THR A 90 15.01 -4.63 11.02
CA THR A 90 15.61 -4.06 12.24
C THR A 90 15.19 -2.62 12.54
N ILE A 91 15.00 -1.77 11.53
CA ILE A 91 14.55 -0.38 11.73
C ILE A 91 13.10 -0.27 12.25
N TYR A 92 12.35 -1.38 12.17
CA TYR A 92 10.96 -1.48 12.63
C TYR A 92 10.85 -2.17 14.00
N GLU A 93 11.95 -2.63 14.60
CA GLU A 93 11.95 -3.26 15.92
C GLU A 93 11.29 -2.37 16.98
N GLY A 94 10.47 -2.99 17.84
CA GLY A 94 9.75 -2.30 18.89
C GLY A 94 8.60 -1.41 18.42
N LYS A 95 8.33 -1.34 17.13
CA LYS A 95 7.22 -0.58 16.54
C LYS A 95 6.00 -1.46 16.29
N LYS A 96 4.84 -0.81 16.17
CA LYS A 96 3.61 -1.44 15.69
C LYS A 96 3.51 -1.22 14.18
N VAL A 97 3.47 -2.28 13.41
CA VAL A 97 3.37 -2.19 11.96
C VAL A 97 2.00 -2.64 11.50
N LEU A 98 1.30 -1.78 10.77
CA LEU A 98 0.15 -2.14 9.95
C LEU A 98 0.68 -2.50 8.57
N PHE A 99 0.58 -3.75 8.19
CA PHE A 99 0.99 -4.23 6.88
C PHE A 99 -0.24 -4.47 6.01
N LEU A 100 -0.35 -3.71 4.91
CA LEU A 100 -1.44 -3.84 3.96
C LEU A 100 -0.99 -4.66 2.76
N SER A 101 -1.66 -5.77 2.51
CA SER A 101 -1.49 -6.58 1.31
C SER A 101 -2.75 -6.59 0.44
N ARG A 102 -2.63 -7.08 -0.75
CA ARG A 102 -3.70 -7.33 -1.74
C ARG A 102 -3.34 -8.58 -2.52
N ASP A 103 -4.31 -9.24 -3.15
CA ASP A 103 -4.03 -10.35 -4.05
C ASP A 103 -2.85 -9.99 -4.97
N PRO A 104 -1.73 -10.72 -4.91
CA PRO A 104 -0.51 -10.36 -5.63
C PRO A 104 -0.71 -10.32 -7.14
N ARG A 105 -1.63 -11.11 -7.68
CA ARG A 105 -1.99 -11.11 -9.12
C ARG A 105 -2.63 -9.77 -9.51
N ASN A 106 -3.52 -9.26 -8.67
CA ASN A 106 -4.14 -7.95 -8.86
C ASN A 106 -3.15 -6.79 -8.69
N VAL A 107 -2.18 -6.93 -7.77
CA VAL A 107 -1.13 -5.92 -7.56
C VAL A 107 -0.24 -5.79 -8.77
N ILE A 108 0.27 -6.94 -9.27
CA ILE A 108 1.23 -6.90 -10.39
C ILE A 108 0.58 -6.41 -11.69
N ALA A 109 -0.67 -6.82 -11.97
CA ALA A 109 -1.42 -6.29 -13.10
C ALA A 109 -1.65 -4.78 -12.99
N SER A 110 -2.08 -4.32 -11.81
CA SER A 110 -2.27 -2.88 -11.57
C SER A 110 -0.97 -2.09 -11.71
N LEU A 111 0.17 -2.66 -11.34
CA LEU A 111 1.48 -2.04 -11.51
C LEU A 111 1.89 -1.99 -12.98
N TYR A 112 1.68 -3.09 -13.73
CA TYR A 112 1.90 -3.16 -15.17
C TYR A 112 1.13 -2.07 -15.90
N TYR A 113 -0.20 -1.96 -15.68
CA TYR A 113 -1.02 -0.95 -16.33
C TYR A 113 -0.61 0.48 -15.97
N ARG A 114 -0.12 0.71 -14.75
CA ARG A 114 0.45 2.00 -14.41
C ARG A 114 1.70 2.30 -15.22
N ARG A 115 2.59 1.31 -15.41
CA ARG A 115 3.86 1.49 -16.13
C ARG A 115 3.71 1.52 -17.65
N SER A 116 2.67 0.88 -18.23
CA SER A 116 2.53 0.70 -19.67
C SER A 116 1.48 1.58 -20.34
N ARG A 117 0.45 2.07 -19.63
CA ARG A 117 -0.72 2.71 -20.28
C ARG A 117 -0.72 4.22 -20.37
N ARG A 118 0.15 4.93 -19.74
CA ARG A 118 0.09 6.40 -19.83
C ARG A 118 1.46 6.94 -20.07
N GLY A 119 1.69 7.54 -21.28
CA GLY A 119 2.61 8.63 -21.55
C GLY A 119 3.63 8.98 -20.47
N TYR A 120 3.99 8.03 -19.65
CA TYR A 120 5.08 8.09 -18.71
C TYR A 120 6.34 8.23 -19.59
N ILE A 121 6.59 9.47 -19.97
CA ILE A 121 7.89 9.91 -20.49
C ILE A 121 8.85 9.92 -19.29
N ASP A 122 8.74 8.92 -18.43
CA ASP A 122 9.63 8.72 -17.31
C ASP A 122 10.48 7.49 -17.59
N SER A 123 11.68 7.46 -17.04
CA SER A 123 12.66 6.37 -17.18
C SER A 123 12.13 4.98 -16.77
N ASN A 124 10.90 4.88 -16.29
CA ASN A 124 10.22 3.69 -15.79
C ASN A 124 9.08 3.19 -16.69
N TYR A 125 8.95 3.67 -17.93
CA TYR A 125 7.95 3.14 -18.86
C TYR A 125 8.28 1.71 -19.25
N TYR A 126 7.29 0.80 -19.17
CA TYR A 126 7.46 -0.59 -19.56
C TYR A 126 6.86 -0.88 -20.93
N TRP A 127 7.64 -1.48 -21.82
CA TRP A 127 7.31 -1.73 -23.23
C TRP A 127 6.89 -3.18 -23.51
N GLY A 128 7.08 -4.11 -22.60
CA GLY A 128 6.76 -5.53 -22.75
C GLY A 128 5.28 -5.83 -22.54
N THR A 129 4.93 -7.09 -22.72
CA THR A 129 3.60 -7.62 -22.42
C THR A 129 3.39 -7.78 -20.92
N LEU A 130 2.14 -8.03 -20.49
CA LEU A 130 1.86 -8.38 -19.09
C LEU A 130 2.57 -9.69 -18.69
N SER A 131 2.61 -10.67 -19.59
CA SER A 131 3.32 -11.93 -19.39
C SER A 131 4.83 -11.75 -19.19
N ASP A 132 5.46 -10.81 -19.91
CA ASP A 132 6.85 -10.46 -19.69
C ASP A 132 7.03 -9.77 -18.33
N PHE A 133 6.13 -8.82 -17.99
CA PHE A 133 6.22 -8.03 -16.78
C PHE A 133 6.15 -8.86 -15.49
N ILE A 134 5.30 -9.87 -15.44
CA ILE A 134 5.21 -10.73 -14.25
C ILE A 134 6.50 -11.51 -14.00
N ARG A 135 7.30 -11.74 -15.06
CA ARG A 135 8.58 -12.47 -15.01
C ARG A 135 9.80 -11.57 -14.88
N GLU A 136 9.60 -10.25 -14.83
CA GLU A 136 10.70 -9.33 -14.60
C GLU A 136 11.36 -9.57 -13.25
N GLY A 137 12.69 -9.43 -13.22
CA GLY A 137 13.45 -9.49 -11.99
C GLY A 137 13.21 -8.27 -11.12
N GLU A 138 13.27 -7.06 -11.70
CA GLU A 138 13.08 -5.81 -10.97
C GLU A 138 11.60 -5.48 -10.79
N GLY A 139 11.10 -5.61 -9.56
CA GLY A 139 9.72 -5.27 -9.20
C GLY A 139 8.66 -6.17 -9.82
N GLY A 140 9.04 -7.34 -10.33
CA GLY A 140 8.16 -8.35 -10.87
C GLY A 140 7.43 -9.15 -9.80
N PHE A 141 6.81 -10.26 -10.22
CA PHE A 141 5.94 -11.02 -9.33
C PHE A 141 6.71 -11.69 -8.18
N GLU A 142 7.89 -12.24 -8.47
CA GLU A 142 8.75 -12.85 -7.45
C GLU A 142 9.17 -11.84 -6.37
N THR A 143 9.59 -10.64 -6.78
CA THR A 143 9.93 -9.55 -5.84
C THR A 143 8.77 -9.21 -4.92
N LEU A 144 7.54 -9.13 -5.47
CA LEU A 144 6.33 -8.89 -4.69
C LEU A 144 6.08 -9.98 -3.66
N LEU A 145 6.24 -11.27 -4.04
CA LEU A 145 6.01 -12.40 -3.15
C LEU A 145 7.04 -12.47 -2.02
N ILE A 146 8.31 -12.26 -2.33
CA ILE A 146 9.40 -12.21 -1.33
C ILE A 146 9.17 -11.03 -0.38
N TYR A 147 8.74 -9.87 -0.90
CA TYR A 147 8.36 -8.75 -0.05
C TYR A 147 7.21 -9.11 0.90
N TYR A 148 6.18 -9.79 0.42
CA TYR A 148 5.07 -10.25 1.27
C TYR A 148 5.56 -11.22 2.34
N ALA A 149 6.34 -12.22 1.95
CA ALA A 149 6.92 -13.19 2.89
C ALA A 149 7.74 -12.50 3.99
N SER A 150 8.55 -11.50 3.64
CA SER A 150 9.37 -10.75 4.60
C SER A 150 8.56 -9.99 5.67
N TRP A 151 7.25 -9.77 5.45
CA TRP A 151 6.36 -9.10 6.40
C TRP A 151 5.40 -10.05 7.12
N THR A 152 5.37 -11.34 6.80
CA THR A 152 4.43 -12.27 7.40
C THR A 152 4.72 -12.51 8.89
N ALA A 153 5.96 -12.80 9.23
CA ALA A 153 6.37 -13.06 10.62
C ALA A 153 7.81 -12.59 10.89
N PRO A 154 8.12 -11.30 10.71
CA PRO A 154 9.47 -10.80 10.95
C PRO A 154 9.79 -10.91 12.45
N GLU A 155 11.01 -11.38 12.76
CA GLU A 155 11.48 -11.41 14.13
C GLU A 155 11.43 -10.02 14.77
N ARG A 156 11.02 -9.93 16.04
CA ARG A 156 11.03 -8.71 16.87
C ARG A 156 10.17 -7.54 16.36
N VAL A 157 9.39 -7.72 15.30
CA VAL A 157 8.44 -6.71 14.80
C VAL A 157 7.02 -7.18 15.01
N LYS A 158 6.20 -6.34 15.63
CA LYS A 158 4.76 -6.61 15.78
C LYS A 158 4.04 -6.17 14.53
N VAL A 159 3.52 -7.11 13.77
CA VAL A 159 2.77 -6.84 12.53
C VAL A 159 1.30 -7.15 12.75
N HIS A 160 0.44 -6.24 12.31
CA HIS A 160 -0.99 -6.48 12.12
C HIS A 160 -1.28 -6.44 10.64
N HIS A 161 -1.71 -7.56 10.12
CA HIS A 161 -1.97 -7.74 8.71
C HIS A 161 -3.39 -7.24 8.38
N ILE A 162 -3.50 -6.46 7.32
CA ILE A 162 -4.75 -5.96 6.75
C ILE A 162 -4.77 -6.38 5.29
N SER A 163 -5.88 -6.94 4.81
CA SER A 163 -6.05 -7.19 3.38
C SER A 163 -6.78 -6.02 2.70
N TYR A 164 -6.48 -5.79 1.43
CA TYR A 164 -7.23 -4.85 0.59
C TYR A 164 -8.69 -5.29 0.44
N GLU A 165 -8.91 -6.59 0.36
CA GLU A 165 -10.21 -7.21 0.21
C GLU A 165 -11.10 -6.91 1.43
N ASP A 166 -10.56 -7.08 2.65
CA ASP A 166 -11.29 -6.70 3.88
C ASP A 166 -11.51 -5.19 3.96
N LEU A 167 -10.48 -4.40 3.57
CA LEU A 167 -10.60 -2.94 3.53
C LEU A 167 -11.70 -2.47 2.56
N HIS A 168 -11.95 -3.25 1.51
CA HIS A 168 -13.02 -2.98 0.56
C HIS A 168 -14.39 -3.44 1.09
N ALA A 169 -14.46 -4.64 1.66
CA ALA A 169 -15.70 -5.26 2.13
C ALA A 169 -16.25 -4.60 3.42
N ASP A 170 -15.37 -4.33 4.40
CA ASP A 170 -15.73 -3.74 5.69
C ASP A 170 -14.69 -2.70 6.15
N PRO A 171 -14.65 -1.51 5.55
CA PRO A 171 -13.70 -0.46 5.93
C PRO A 171 -13.86 0.02 7.38
N SER A 172 -15.08 -0.02 7.93
CA SER A 172 -15.35 0.34 9.34
C SER A 172 -14.75 -0.69 10.29
N GLY A 173 -14.89 -1.97 10.01
CA GLY A 173 -14.29 -3.06 10.78
C GLY A 173 -12.78 -3.02 10.74
N VAL A 174 -12.18 -2.80 9.57
CA VAL A 174 -10.73 -2.62 9.41
C VAL A 174 -10.23 -1.43 10.22
N LEU A 175 -10.90 -0.28 10.16
CA LEU A 175 -10.53 0.89 10.98
C LEU A 175 -10.61 0.59 12.48
N LYS A 176 -11.63 -0.15 12.92
CA LYS A 176 -11.77 -0.57 14.31
C LYS A 176 -10.59 -1.43 14.74
N GLN A 177 -10.24 -2.46 13.98
CA GLN A 177 -9.10 -3.34 14.28
C GLN A 177 -7.77 -2.57 14.27
N ALA A 178 -7.52 -1.76 13.26
CA ALA A 178 -6.32 -0.93 13.15
C ALA A 178 -6.20 0.04 14.33
N SER A 179 -7.30 0.69 14.74
CA SER A 179 -7.31 1.61 15.88
C SER A 179 -6.99 0.92 17.21
N GLN A 180 -7.56 -0.27 17.44
CA GLN A 180 -7.27 -1.10 18.62
C GLN A 180 -5.79 -1.52 18.64
N TYR A 181 -5.27 -1.98 17.50
CA TYR A 181 -3.87 -2.35 17.37
C TYR A 181 -2.92 -1.17 17.63
N LEU A 182 -3.24 0.01 17.10
CA LEU A 182 -2.48 1.24 17.36
C LEU A 182 -2.56 1.67 18.85
N GLY A 183 -3.51 1.13 19.62
CA GLY A 183 -3.71 1.45 21.03
C GLY A 183 -4.55 2.69 21.26
N ILE A 184 -5.37 3.09 20.31
CA ILE A 184 -6.32 4.19 20.43
C ILE A 184 -7.47 3.73 21.32
N LYS A 185 -7.70 4.45 22.41
CA LYS A 185 -8.67 4.09 23.47
C LYS A 185 -9.89 5.01 23.44
N LYS A 186 -10.98 4.56 24.08
CA LYS A 186 -12.23 5.33 24.28
C LYS A 186 -12.83 5.83 22.96
N VAL A 187 -12.86 4.97 21.96
CA VAL A 187 -13.39 5.30 20.64
C VAL A 187 -14.93 5.21 20.68
N ASP A 188 -15.60 6.26 20.22
CA ASP A 188 -17.00 6.21 19.83
C ASP A 188 -17.13 5.42 18.53
N ALA A 189 -17.90 4.33 18.55
CA ALA A 189 -18.05 3.44 17.39
C ALA A 189 -18.62 4.14 16.15
N SER A 190 -19.45 5.18 16.33
CA SER A 190 -20.02 5.96 15.23
C SER A 190 -18.97 6.71 14.39
N LEU A 191 -17.77 6.90 14.94
CA LEU A 191 -16.69 7.61 14.25
C LEU A 191 -16.10 6.79 13.10
N PHE A 192 -16.17 5.45 13.15
CA PHE A 192 -15.68 4.60 12.06
C PHE A 192 -16.49 4.84 10.79
N ASP A 193 -17.82 4.75 10.88
CA ASP A 193 -18.71 4.99 9.72
C ASP A 193 -18.60 6.43 9.22
N ARG A 194 -18.47 7.39 10.13
CA ARG A 194 -18.27 8.80 9.75
C ARG A 194 -16.96 9.00 8.99
N ALA A 195 -15.88 8.35 9.43
CA ALA A 195 -14.59 8.42 8.74
C ALA A 195 -14.67 7.80 7.34
N VAL A 196 -15.37 6.66 7.21
CA VAL A 196 -15.62 6.00 5.91
C VAL A 196 -16.39 6.94 4.98
N ASN A 197 -17.49 7.54 5.45
CA ASN A 197 -18.31 8.44 4.65
C ASN A 197 -17.60 9.74 4.23
N GLN A 198 -16.58 10.17 4.97
CA GLN A 198 -15.74 11.32 4.64
C GLN A 198 -14.57 11.00 3.72
N THR A 199 -14.34 9.71 3.45
CA THR A 199 -13.23 9.28 2.59
C THR A 199 -13.78 8.97 1.19
N PRO A 200 -13.21 9.56 0.12
CA PRO A 200 -13.66 9.30 -1.24
C PRO A 200 -13.73 7.78 -1.53
N ALA A 201 -14.69 7.37 -2.33
CA ALA A 201 -14.81 5.98 -2.75
C ALA A 201 -13.56 5.52 -3.53
N PHE A 202 -13.34 4.21 -3.62
CA PHE A 202 -12.32 3.66 -4.49
C PHE A 202 -12.54 4.14 -5.94
N GLY A 203 -11.45 4.51 -6.65
CA GLY A 203 -11.50 4.87 -8.08
C GLY A 203 -12.02 6.29 -8.40
N GLY A 204 -12.27 7.14 -7.42
CA GLY A 204 -12.61 8.54 -7.68
C GLY A 204 -11.41 9.35 -8.18
N LYS A 205 -11.61 10.26 -9.17
CA LYS A 205 -10.56 11.14 -9.70
C LYS A 205 -9.78 11.90 -8.61
N GLU A 206 -10.43 12.18 -7.48
CA GLU A 206 -9.83 12.82 -6.32
C GLU A 206 -8.87 11.91 -5.52
N ALA A 207 -9.12 10.60 -5.51
CA ALA A 207 -8.25 9.62 -4.85
C ALA A 207 -6.90 9.46 -5.57
N GLU A 208 -6.86 9.64 -6.87
CA GLU A 208 -5.64 9.56 -7.68
C GLU A 208 -4.73 10.78 -7.45
N GLN A 209 -5.30 11.97 -7.30
CA GLN A 209 -4.55 13.20 -6.98
C GLN A 209 -4.05 13.24 -5.52
N ALA A 210 -4.75 12.58 -4.60
CA ALA A 210 -4.36 12.51 -3.19
C ALA A 210 -3.28 11.46 -2.90
N SER A 211 -3.02 10.53 -3.83
CA SER A 211 -2.19 9.34 -3.60
C SER A 211 -0.67 9.58 -3.63
N VAL A 212 -0.21 10.79 -3.93
CA VAL A 212 1.22 11.10 -3.95
C VAL A 212 1.61 11.83 -2.67
N PRO A 213 2.44 11.25 -1.80
CA PRO A 213 3.15 12.04 -0.81
C PRO A 213 4.18 12.91 -1.54
N ARG A 214 3.82 14.16 -1.85
CA ARG A 214 4.81 15.17 -2.30
C ARG A 214 5.75 15.50 -1.13
N GLN A 215 6.54 14.53 -0.70
CA GLN A 215 7.66 14.79 0.19
C GLN A 215 8.87 13.96 -0.26
N GLY A 216 9.64 14.57 -1.10
CA GLY A 216 10.95 14.09 -1.51
C GLY A 216 10.89 13.27 -2.80
N ALA A 217 11.10 13.95 -3.91
CA ALA A 217 11.48 13.44 -5.20
C ALA A 217 10.49 12.49 -5.90
N TYR A 218 9.50 13.04 -6.47
CA TYR A 218 9.10 12.89 -7.87
C TYR A 218 7.99 13.91 -8.06
N LEU A 219 8.33 15.07 -8.59
CA LEU A 219 7.37 15.96 -9.25
C LEU A 219 6.87 15.18 -10.45
N GLU A 220 5.66 14.61 -10.37
CA GLU A 220 4.95 14.24 -11.59
C GLU A 220 4.71 15.55 -12.35
N PRO A 221 5.18 15.66 -13.60
CA PRO A 221 4.79 16.78 -14.44
C PRO A 221 3.27 16.72 -14.60
N GLU A 222 2.60 17.85 -14.48
CA GLU A 222 1.20 18.01 -14.87
C GLU A 222 1.13 17.67 -16.36
N LEU A 223 0.59 16.51 -16.69
CA LEU A 223 0.34 16.13 -18.07
C LEU A 223 -0.88 16.92 -18.56
N PRO A 224 -0.82 17.47 -19.77
CA PRO A 224 -1.99 18.09 -20.39
C PRO A 224 -3.11 17.06 -20.51
N ASP A 225 -4.34 17.49 -20.27
CA ASP A 225 -5.57 16.73 -20.51
C ASP A 225 -5.56 16.20 -21.95
N SER A 226 -5.11 14.98 -22.17
CA SER A 226 -5.42 14.26 -23.40
C SER A 226 -6.78 13.59 -23.17
N ASP A 227 -7.77 14.17 -23.79
CA ASP A 227 -9.12 13.68 -23.94
C ASP A 227 -9.13 12.39 -24.78
N ASP A 228 -8.78 11.27 -24.15
CA ASP A 228 -9.15 9.95 -24.63
C ASP A 228 -9.79 9.20 -23.46
N GLY A 229 -11.07 9.52 -23.33
CA GLY A 229 -11.95 8.93 -22.36
C GLY A 229 -11.99 7.42 -22.44
N LYS A 230 -12.02 6.84 -21.29
CA LYS A 230 -12.14 5.44 -20.88
C LYS A 230 -10.81 4.77 -20.54
N THR A 231 -10.17 5.25 -19.48
CA THR A 231 -9.57 4.31 -18.57
C THR A 231 -10.73 3.52 -17.95
N GLU A 232 -10.98 2.33 -18.43
CA GLU A 232 -11.58 1.30 -17.62
C GLU A 232 -10.57 1.03 -16.50
N GLU A 233 -10.62 1.86 -15.44
CA GLU A 233 -10.14 1.44 -14.15
C GLU A 233 -10.94 0.19 -13.85
N ALA A 234 -10.27 -0.96 -13.80
CA ALA A 234 -10.91 -2.16 -13.26
C ALA A 234 -11.54 -1.73 -11.94
N LEU A 235 -12.87 -1.80 -11.89
CA LEU A 235 -13.64 -1.41 -10.71
C LEU A 235 -13.03 -2.07 -9.49
N PRO A 236 -13.00 -1.40 -8.35
CA PRO A 236 -12.56 -1.99 -7.10
C PRO A 236 -13.37 -3.28 -6.91
N GLY A 237 -12.71 -4.44 -7.00
CA GLY A 237 -13.36 -5.74 -6.90
C GLY A 237 -13.40 -6.57 -8.18
N GLU A 238 -13.15 -6.03 -9.39
CA GLU A 238 -12.93 -6.90 -10.54
C GLU A 238 -11.47 -7.38 -10.54
N PRO A 239 -11.24 -8.69 -10.38
CA PRO A 239 -9.89 -9.24 -10.46
C PRO A 239 -9.36 -9.07 -11.88
N TYR A 240 -8.15 -8.55 -12.01
CA TYR A 240 -7.41 -8.53 -13.29
C TYR A 240 -7.10 -9.94 -13.82
N LEU A 241 -7.64 -10.98 -13.20
CA LEU A 241 -7.37 -12.38 -13.56
C LEU A 241 -7.72 -12.72 -15.01
N ARG A 242 -8.69 -12.03 -15.60
CA ARG A 242 -9.07 -12.19 -17.01
C ARG A 242 -8.03 -11.67 -18.01
N GLU A 243 -7.08 -10.89 -17.52
CA GLU A 243 -6.03 -10.27 -18.34
C GLU A 243 -4.80 -11.20 -18.51
N PHE A 244 -4.73 -12.27 -17.73
CA PHE A 244 -3.64 -13.23 -17.78
C PHE A 244 -3.99 -14.43 -18.66
N GLU A 245 -3.00 -14.94 -19.37
CA GLU A 245 -3.08 -16.24 -20.03
C GLU A 245 -3.10 -17.37 -18.99
N GLU A 246 -3.62 -18.55 -19.35
CA GLU A 246 -3.70 -19.71 -18.46
C GLU A 246 -2.31 -20.15 -17.95
N ASP A 247 -1.31 -20.09 -18.84
CA ASP A 247 0.08 -20.39 -18.50
C ASP A 247 0.65 -19.41 -17.47
N ASP A 248 0.29 -18.13 -17.56
CA ASP A 248 0.69 -17.11 -16.58
C ASP A 248 0.07 -17.40 -15.21
N LEU A 249 -1.21 -17.71 -15.17
CA LEU A 249 -1.90 -18.02 -13.91
C LEU A 249 -1.32 -19.30 -13.26
N THR A 250 -0.98 -20.28 -14.06
CA THR A 250 -0.35 -21.53 -13.60
C THR A 250 1.05 -21.24 -13.03
N TRP A 251 1.85 -20.46 -13.74
CA TRP A 251 3.17 -20.04 -13.27
C TRP A 251 3.09 -19.22 -12.00
N MET A 252 2.19 -18.23 -11.93
CA MET A 252 2.00 -17.37 -10.75
C MET A 252 1.57 -18.20 -9.53
N ARG A 253 0.72 -19.19 -9.70
CA ARG A 253 0.32 -20.12 -8.63
C ARG A 253 1.54 -20.86 -8.08
N ALA A 254 2.36 -21.43 -8.96
CA ALA A 254 3.58 -22.13 -8.54
C ALA A 254 4.55 -21.20 -7.78
N GLN A 255 4.67 -19.93 -8.19
CA GLN A 255 5.48 -18.95 -7.46
C GLN A 255 4.87 -18.63 -6.08
N MET A 256 3.55 -18.44 -5.98
CA MET A 256 2.89 -18.22 -4.70
C MET A 256 3.11 -19.39 -3.73
N ASP A 257 3.03 -20.62 -4.22
CA ASP A 257 3.28 -21.81 -3.42
C ASP A 257 4.74 -21.93 -2.96
N ALA A 258 5.68 -21.44 -3.78
CA ALA A 258 7.10 -21.49 -3.46
C ALA A 258 7.53 -20.44 -2.46
N PHE A 259 7.00 -19.22 -2.53
CA PHE A 259 7.49 -18.07 -1.77
C PHE A 259 6.60 -17.65 -0.60
N LEU A 260 5.28 -17.86 -0.67
CA LEU A 260 4.39 -17.45 0.41
C LEU A 260 4.27 -18.56 1.46
N PRO A 261 4.32 -18.22 2.76
CA PRO A 261 4.06 -19.18 3.83
C PRO A 261 2.66 -19.77 3.74
N ASP A 262 2.49 -20.99 4.29
CA ASP A 262 1.20 -21.70 4.24
C ASP A 262 0.07 -20.97 4.99
N ASP A 263 0.42 -20.19 6.00
CA ASP A 263 -0.48 -19.35 6.79
C ASP A 263 -0.65 -17.94 6.25
N PHE A 264 -0.08 -17.63 5.05
CA PHE A 264 -0.29 -16.34 4.44
C PHE A 264 -1.78 -16.17 4.11
N PRO A 265 -2.45 -15.21 4.74
CA PRO A 265 -3.88 -15.07 4.61
C PRO A 265 -4.28 -14.76 3.16
N PHE A 266 -5.37 -15.38 2.70
CA PHE A 266 -6.17 -15.01 1.54
C PHE A 266 -5.76 -15.52 0.15
N TYR A 267 -4.51 -15.96 -0.10
CA TYR A 267 -4.05 -16.12 -1.48
C TYR A 267 -3.79 -17.56 -1.93
N LYS A 268 -3.68 -18.49 -0.97
CA LYS A 268 -3.51 -19.93 -1.26
C LYS A 268 -4.84 -20.69 -1.43
N GLN A 269 -5.96 -20.11 -1.05
CA GLN A 269 -7.26 -20.73 -1.25
C GLN A 269 -7.71 -20.49 -2.69
N ASP A 270 -7.85 -21.56 -3.45
CA ASP A 270 -8.58 -21.56 -4.71
C ASP A 270 -10.00 -21.05 -4.44
N ASN A 271 -10.25 -19.78 -4.70
CA ASN A 271 -11.60 -19.37 -5.00
C ASN A 271 -11.84 -19.82 -6.44
N PRO A 272 -12.61 -20.89 -6.69
CA PRO A 272 -13.05 -21.17 -8.03
C PRO A 272 -13.83 -19.93 -8.48
N VAL A 273 -13.40 -19.37 -9.60
CA VAL A 273 -14.15 -18.33 -10.30
C VAL A 273 -15.53 -18.89 -10.58
N GLY A 274 -16.51 -18.47 -9.77
CA GLY A 274 -17.92 -18.77 -10.01
C GLY A 274 -18.50 -17.75 -10.99
#